data_7548f82675f02554677b512a5e83e213
#
_entry.id   7548f82675f02554677b512a5e83e213
#
_cell.length_a   1.000
_cell.length_b   1.000
_cell.length_c   1.000
_cell.angle_alpha   90.00
_cell.angle_beta   90.00
_cell.angle_gamma   90.00
#
_symmetry.space_group_name_H-M   'P 1'
#
loop_
_entity.id
_entity.type
_entity.pdbx_description
1 polymer ?
#
loop_
_entity_poly.entity_id
_entity_poly.type
_entity_poly.pdbx_seq_one_letter_code
_entity_poly.pdbx_strand_id
1 'polypeptide(L)'
;GPTVAGLATSFGSGAMTNSFDELEQASCLLVIGSNTTVAHPMVGMRLMHCHREGGKLIVADPRRTDLARLADVHLRLRPGTDVPLVNGLMHIIYENGWHDAAFIAERTENFDELRESLREWTPERTEEVTGVPRELLFRAAELYARSETSAIVYCLGITQHRCGVNNVRSLANLSMLCGQIGRPCT
;
A
#
# COMPACT_ATOMS: atom_id res chain seq x y z
N GLY A 1 13.89 2.87 -13.97
CA GLY A 1 12.97 1.73 -13.94
C GLY A 1 11.57 2.13 -13.51
N PRO A 2 10.65 1.15 -13.35
CA PRO A 2 9.22 1.41 -13.06
C PRO A 2 8.96 2.29 -11.84
N THR A 3 9.77 2.15 -10.78
CA THR A 3 9.69 3.01 -9.59
C THR A 3 9.82 4.48 -9.95
N VAL A 4 10.90 4.84 -10.64
CA VAL A 4 11.16 6.23 -11.01
C VAL A 4 10.06 6.76 -11.91
N ALA A 5 9.63 5.99 -12.92
CA ALA A 5 8.58 6.40 -13.84
C ALA A 5 7.23 6.59 -13.12
N GLY A 6 6.85 5.64 -12.25
CA GLY A 6 5.60 5.69 -11.50
C GLY A 6 5.57 6.84 -10.51
N LEU A 7 6.59 6.98 -9.67
CA LEU A 7 6.66 8.04 -8.66
C LEU A 7 6.81 9.44 -9.30
N ALA A 8 7.66 9.58 -10.34
CA ALA A 8 7.84 10.87 -11.01
C ALA A 8 6.54 11.38 -11.64
N THR A 9 5.72 10.51 -12.20
CA THR A 9 4.42 10.89 -12.75
C THR A 9 3.38 11.23 -11.69
N SER A 10 3.50 10.66 -10.49
CA SER A 10 2.54 10.88 -9.39
C SER A 10 2.96 12.02 -8.46
N PHE A 11 4.27 12.11 -8.14
CA PHE A 11 4.80 13.02 -7.12
C PHE A 11 5.83 14.03 -7.66
N GLY A 12 6.17 13.97 -8.95
CA GLY A 12 7.20 14.82 -9.56
C GLY A 12 8.63 14.38 -9.24
N SER A 13 8.85 13.38 -8.39
CA SER A 13 10.16 12.84 -8.03
C SER A 13 10.15 11.31 -8.02
N GLY A 14 11.22 10.69 -8.46
CA GLY A 14 11.37 9.23 -8.48
C GLY A 14 12.08 8.66 -7.25
N ALA A 15 12.31 9.47 -6.21
CA ALA A 15 12.94 9.05 -4.97
C ALA A 15 11.92 8.56 -3.92
N MET A 16 12.38 7.77 -2.95
CA MET A 16 11.55 7.41 -1.81
C MET A 16 11.25 8.64 -0.94
N THR A 17 10.09 8.64 -0.32
CA THR A 17 9.58 9.78 0.48
C THR A 17 9.98 9.71 1.94
N ASN A 18 10.37 8.53 2.45
CA ASN A 18 10.69 8.28 3.86
C ASN A 18 12.19 8.05 4.07
N SER A 19 12.69 8.41 5.24
CA SER A 19 13.93 7.86 5.77
C SER A 19 13.70 6.47 6.40
N PHE A 20 14.76 5.70 6.62
CA PHE A 20 14.63 4.40 7.29
C PHE A 20 14.19 4.53 8.76
N ASP A 21 14.55 5.63 9.42
CA ASP A 21 14.17 5.87 10.81
C ASP A 21 12.67 6.17 10.95
N GLU A 22 12.07 6.84 9.97
CA GLU A 22 10.64 7.11 9.94
C GLU A 22 9.80 5.84 9.81
N LEU A 23 10.32 4.77 9.18
CA LEU A 23 9.61 3.50 9.09
C LEU A 23 9.42 2.82 10.45
N GLU A 24 10.32 3.06 11.41
CA GLU A 24 10.17 2.54 12.77
C GLU A 24 9.08 3.25 13.58
N GLN A 25 8.74 4.47 13.19
CA GLN A 25 7.81 5.32 13.90
C GLN A 25 6.42 5.37 13.29
N ALA A 26 6.23 4.73 12.13
CA ALA A 26 4.93 4.68 11.47
C ALA A 26 3.89 3.91 12.30
N SER A 27 2.66 4.38 12.33
CA SER A 27 1.56 3.71 13.02
C SER A 27 1.08 2.45 12.28
N CYS A 28 1.26 2.44 10.95
CA CYS A 28 0.92 1.31 10.10
C CYS A 28 1.92 1.17 8.94
N LEU A 29 2.28 -0.06 8.63
CA LEU A 29 3.15 -0.42 7.50
C LEU A 29 2.40 -1.35 6.55
N LEU A 30 2.32 -0.98 5.28
CA LEU A 30 1.91 -1.86 4.19
C LEU A 30 3.16 -2.32 3.43
N VAL A 31 3.55 -3.58 3.62
CA VAL A 31 4.67 -4.20 2.90
C VAL A 31 4.11 -5.02 1.75
N ILE A 32 4.43 -4.63 0.51
CA ILE A 32 3.87 -5.28 -0.68
C ILE A 32 4.96 -5.67 -1.68
N GLY A 33 4.92 -6.92 -2.15
CA GLY A 33 5.88 -7.44 -3.12
C GLY A 33 7.34 -7.35 -2.68
N SER A 34 7.60 -7.50 -1.37
CA SER A 34 8.91 -7.40 -0.75
C SER A 34 9.15 -8.50 0.28
N ASN A 35 10.20 -9.28 0.08
CA ASN A 35 10.76 -10.16 1.11
C ASN A 35 11.89 -9.42 1.84
N THR A 36 11.52 -8.42 2.61
CA THR A 36 12.41 -7.39 3.15
C THR A 36 13.46 -7.97 4.10
N THR A 37 13.13 -8.99 4.89
CA THR A 37 14.06 -9.64 5.81
C THR A 37 15.22 -10.31 5.10
N VAL A 38 15.03 -10.76 3.87
CA VAL A 38 16.07 -11.41 3.04
C VAL A 38 16.77 -10.40 2.14
N ALA A 39 16.01 -9.57 1.42
CA ALA A 39 16.57 -8.66 0.41
C ALA A 39 17.21 -7.40 1.02
N HIS A 40 16.69 -6.92 2.14
CA HIS A 40 17.13 -5.69 2.83
C HIS A 40 17.05 -5.89 4.35
N PRO A 41 17.95 -6.71 4.96
CA PRO A 41 17.83 -7.11 6.37
C PRO A 41 17.72 -5.95 7.36
N MET A 42 18.48 -4.87 7.13
CA MET A 42 18.43 -3.67 7.98
C MET A 42 17.05 -3.00 7.97
N VAL A 43 16.42 -2.93 6.80
CA VAL A 43 15.04 -2.42 6.70
C VAL A 43 14.08 -3.41 7.35
N GLY A 44 14.23 -4.71 7.09
CA GLY A 44 13.41 -5.75 7.71
C GLY A 44 13.42 -5.70 9.24
N MET A 45 14.59 -5.45 9.85
CA MET A 45 14.71 -5.27 11.29
C MET A 45 13.91 -4.07 11.80
N ARG A 46 13.94 -2.93 11.09
CA ARG A 46 13.18 -1.74 11.44
C ARG A 46 11.67 -1.96 11.35
N LEU A 47 11.20 -2.65 10.32
CA LEU A 47 9.77 -3.02 10.19
C LEU A 47 9.33 -3.94 11.33
N MET A 48 10.15 -4.92 11.71
CA MET A 48 9.86 -5.79 12.85
C MET A 48 9.88 -5.02 14.18
N HIS A 49 10.79 -4.05 14.31
CA HIS A 49 10.84 -3.19 15.49
C HIS A 49 9.58 -2.33 15.60
N CYS A 50 9.19 -1.64 14.52
CA CYS A 50 7.93 -0.89 14.45
C CYS A 50 6.74 -1.73 14.91
N HIS A 51 6.61 -2.95 14.37
CA HIS A 51 5.50 -3.84 14.76
C HIS A 51 5.56 -4.27 16.23
N ARG A 52 6.74 -4.53 16.76
CA ARG A 52 6.94 -4.91 18.17
C ARG A 52 6.55 -3.76 19.12
N GLU A 53 6.81 -2.52 18.73
CA GLU A 53 6.43 -1.31 19.48
C GLU A 53 4.96 -0.91 19.29
N GLY A 54 4.16 -1.73 18.63
CA GLY A 54 2.71 -1.53 18.50
C GLY A 54 2.23 -1.03 17.14
N GLY A 55 3.14 -0.75 16.21
CA GLY A 55 2.80 -0.42 14.83
C GLY A 55 2.07 -1.57 14.13
N LYS A 56 1.08 -1.26 13.31
CA LYS A 56 0.33 -2.27 12.56
C LYS A 56 1.11 -2.71 11.33
N LEU A 57 1.06 -3.99 11.02
CA LEU A 57 1.78 -4.58 9.90
C LEU A 57 0.80 -5.33 8.98
N ILE A 58 0.70 -4.84 7.74
CA ILE A 58 -0.04 -5.47 6.65
C ILE A 58 1.00 -5.97 5.65
N VAL A 59 0.94 -7.24 5.28
CA VAL A 59 1.83 -7.81 4.27
C VAL A 59 1.01 -8.35 3.10
N ALA A 60 1.30 -7.87 1.90
CA ALA A 60 0.73 -8.37 0.63
C ALA A 60 1.82 -9.08 -0.17
N ASP A 61 1.85 -10.40 -0.10
CA ASP A 61 2.79 -11.26 -0.85
C ASP A 61 2.14 -12.63 -1.09
N PRO A 62 2.28 -13.23 -2.28
CA PRO A 62 1.83 -14.60 -2.53
C PRO A 62 2.45 -15.63 -1.60
N ARG A 63 3.65 -15.36 -1.11
CA ARG A 63 4.41 -16.23 -0.22
C ARG A 63 4.20 -15.85 1.24
N ARG A 64 4.29 -16.82 2.11
CA ARG A 64 4.29 -16.60 3.56
C ARG A 64 5.71 -16.27 4.04
N THR A 65 6.15 -15.03 3.80
CA THR A 65 7.44 -14.49 4.24
C THR A 65 7.52 -14.38 5.78
N ASP A 66 8.69 -14.09 6.32
CA ASP A 66 8.83 -13.92 7.77
C ASP A 66 7.97 -12.75 8.30
N LEU A 67 7.94 -11.63 7.57
CA LEU A 67 7.04 -10.52 7.93
C LEU A 67 5.56 -10.92 7.82
N ALA A 68 5.19 -11.72 6.82
CA ALA A 68 3.81 -12.20 6.67
C ALA A 68 3.36 -13.12 7.84
N ARG A 69 4.30 -13.80 8.50
CA ARG A 69 4.02 -14.61 9.69
C ARG A 69 3.76 -13.77 10.93
N LEU A 70 4.33 -12.58 10.99
CA LEU A 70 4.20 -11.64 12.10
C LEU A 70 3.04 -10.66 11.88
N ALA A 71 2.60 -10.46 10.64
CA ALA A 71 1.65 -9.44 10.26
C ALA A 71 0.28 -9.55 10.97
N ASP A 72 -0.33 -8.41 11.27
CA ASP A 72 -1.73 -8.32 11.71
C ASP A 72 -2.67 -8.82 10.60
N VAL A 73 -2.29 -8.56 9.33
CA VAL A 73 -3.03 -8.99 8.14
C VAL A 73 -2.08 -9.45 7.05
N HIS A 74 -2.26 -10.67 6.56
CA HIS A 74 -1.55 -11.20 5.38
C HIS A 74 -2.52 -11.32 4.21
N LEU A 75 -2.33 -10.47 3.20
CA LEU A 75 -3.07 -10.48 1.94
C LEU A 75 -2.32 -11.39 0.94
N ARG A 76 -2.70 -12.66 0.90
CA ARG A 76 -2.06 -13.64 0.03
C ARG A 76 -2.65 -13.62 -1.37
N LEU A 77 -2.28 -12.61 -2.15
CA LEU A 77 -2.82 -12.41 -3.50
C LEU A 77 -2.24 -13.40 -4.52
N ARG A 78 -3.00 -13.64 -5.59
CA ARG A 78 -2.48 -14.32 -6.77
C ARG A 78 -1.41 -13.45 -7.45
N PRO A 79 -0.30 -14.02 -7.94
CA PRO A 79 0.71 -13.25 -8.67
C PRO A 79 0.11 -12.48 -9.85
N GLY A 80 0.51 -11.20 -9.98
CA GLY A 80 0.03 -10.32 -11.05
C GLY A 80 -1.30 -9.63 -10.79
N THR A 81 -1.85 -9.73 -9.58
CA THR A 81 -3.10 -9.06 -9.19
C THR A 81 -2.89 -7.90 -8.23
N ASP A 82 -1.73 -7.26 -8.28
CA ASP A 82 -1.35 -6.16 -7.39
C ASP A 82 -2.25 -4.93 -7.59
N VAL A 83 -2.45 -4.48 -8.84
CA VAL A 83 -3.36 -3.35 -9.14
C VAL A 83 -4.80 -3.65 -8.71
N PRO A 84 -5.42 -4.79 -9.06
CA PRO A 84 -6.70 -5.20 -8.52
C PRO A 84 -6.78 -5.15 -6.99
N LEU A 85 -5.76 -5.66 -6.30
CA LEU A 85 -5.71 -5.64 -4.83
C LEU A 85 -5.76 -4.20 -4.29
N VAL A 86 -4.88 -3.34 -4.79
CA VAL A 86 -4.79 -1.95 -4.34
C VAL A 86 -6.06 -1.17 -4.68
N ASN A 87 -6.63 -1.38 -5.86
CA ASN A 87 -7.90 -0.76 -6.25
C ASN A 87 -9.05 -1.21 -5.33
N GLY A 88 -9.10 -2.49 -4.96
CA GLY A 88 -10.08 -2.99 -4.00
C GLY A 88 -9.93 -2.37 -2.60
N LEU A 89 -8.69 -2.19 -2.13
CA LEU A 89 -8.44 -1.47 -0.88
C LEU A 89 -8.93 -0.01 -0.98
N MET A 90 -8.60 0.69 -2.07
CA MET A 90 -9.05 2.07 -2.31
C MET A 90 -10.57 2.18 -2.41
N HIS A 91 -11.24 1.22 -3.07
CA HIS A 91 -12.70 1.16 -3.13
C HIS A 91 -13.31 1.08 -1.72
N ILE A 92 -12.83 0.15 -0.87
CA ILE A 92 -13.30 0.00 0.51
C ILE A 92 -13.07 1.28 1.31
N ILE A 93 -11.89 1.89 1.21
CA ILE A 93 -11.55 3.14 1.88
C ILE A 93 -12.51 4.25 1.49
N TYR A 94 -12.76 4.42 0.19
CA TYR A 94 -13.64 5.46 -0.32
C TYR A 94 -15.09 5.26 0.11
N GLU A 95 -15.65 4.06 -0.07
CA GLU A 95 -17.05 3.75 0.28
C GLU A 95 -17.34 3.89 1.79
N ASN A 96 -16.33 3.69 2.64
CA ASN A 96 -16.47 3.86 4.09
C ASN A 96 -16.13 5.30 4.57
N GLY A 97 -15.78 6.20 3.67
CA GLY A 97 -15.46 7.59 4.02
C GLY A 97 -14.15 7.75 4.81
N TRP A 98 -13.21 6.80 4.67
CA TRP A 98 -11.91 6.84 5.37
C TRP A 98 -10.82 7.56 4.58
N HIS A 99 -11.16 8.12 3.41
CA HIS A 99 -10.25 8.92 2.59
C HIS A 99 -10.09 10.34 3.15
N ASP A 100 -8.97 10.98 2.83
CA ASP A 100 -8.71 12.37 3.20
C ASP A 100 -9.22 13.33 2.12
N ALA A 101 -10.49 13.75 2.26
CA ALA A 101 -11.15 14.61 1.29
C ALA A 101 -10.48 16.00 1.17
N ALA A 102 -9.91 16.54 2.26
CA ALA A 102 -9.23 17.83 2.25
C ALA A 102 -7.90 17.72 1.47
N PHE A 103 -7.11 16.70 1.75
CA PHE A 103 -5.88 16.45 1.01
C PHE A 103 -6.14 16.24 -0.49
N ILE A 104 -7.17 15.47 -0.83
CA ILE A 104 -7.55 15.21 -2.23
C ILE A 104 -7.89 16.53 -2.94
N ALA A 105 -8.71 17.36 -2.33
CA ALA A 105 -9.15 18.64 -2.93
C ALA A 105 -8.00 19.63 -3.11
N GLU A 106 -7.04 19.68 -2.19
CA GLU A 106 -5.95 20.65 -2.21
C GLU A 106 -4.71 20.20 -2.99
N ARG A 107 -4.47 18.88 -3.07
CA ARG A 107 -3.18 18.34 -3.44
C ARG A 107 -3.20 17.32 -4.57
N THR A 108 -4.35 16.98 -5.11
CA THR A 108 -4.46 15.97 -6.16
C THR A 108 -5.21 16.46 -7.38
N GLU A 109 -5.00 15.79 -8.50
CA GLU A 109 -5.68 16.01 -9.77
C GLU A 109 -6.38 14.72 -10.21
N ASN A 110 -7.39 14.84 -11.08
CA ASN A 110 -8.08 13.71 -11.72
C ASN A 110 -8.71 12.69 -10.75
N PHE A 111 -9.11 13.14 -9.56
CA PHE A 111 -9.72 12.25 -8.57
C PHE A 111 -11.03 11.61 -9.08
N ASP A 112 -11.84 12.33 -9.85
CA ASP A 112 -13.10 11.81 -10.39
C ASP A 112 -12.87 10.62 -11.34
N GLU A 113 -11.79 10.63 -12.14
CA GLU A 113 -11.42 9.53 -13.00
C GLU A 113 -11.01 8.30 -12.17
N LEU A 114 -10.22 8.51 -11.12
CA LEU A 114 -9.85 7.45 -10.18
C LEU A 114 -11.10 6.86 -9.55
N ARG A 115 -11.96 7.70 -8.97
CA ARG A 115 -13.21 7.27 -8.33
C ARG A 115 -14.08 6.42 -9.26
N GLU A 116 -14.23 6.82 -10.52
CA GLU A 116 -14.99 6.04 -11.50
C GLU A 116 -14.35 4.68 -11.76
N SER A 117 -13.02 4.63 -11.88
CA SER A 117 -12.29 3.38 -12.09
C SER A 117 -12.36 2.42 -10.89
N LEU A 118 -12.58 2.94 -9.68
CA LEU A 118 -12.69 2.11 -8.48
C LEU A 118 -14.06 1.43 -8.34
N ARG A 119 -15.10 1.89 -9.03
CA ARG A 119 -16.47 1.33 -8.91
C ARG A 119 -16.56 -0.16 -9.22
N GLU A 120 -15.76 -0.62 -10.18
CA GLU A 120 -15.75 -2.04 -10.56
C GLU A 120 -15.03 -2.94 -9.53
N TRP A 121 -14.20 -2.38 -8.65
CA TRP A 121 -13.38 -3.13 -7.70
C TRP A 121 -14.06 -3.32 -6.35
N THR A 122 -15.31 -3.80 -6.38
CA THR A 122 -16.02 -4.19 -5.16
C THR A 122 -15.24 -5.26 -4.38
N PRO A 123 -15.49 -5.42 -3.07
CA PRO A 123 -14.83 -6.47 -2.27
C PRO A 123 -14.98 -7.86 -2.88
N GLU A 124 -16.17 -8.18 -3.44
CA GLU A 124 -16.49 -9.46 -4.06
C GLU A 124 -15.64 -9.70 -5.32
N ARG A 125 -15.59 -8.69 -6.21
CA ARG A 125 -14.79 -8.79 -7.43
C ARG A 125 -13.30 -8.85 -7.11
N THR A 126 -12.86 -8.06 -6.15
CA THR A 126 -11.45 -8.07 -5.71
C THR A 126 -11.07 -9.42 -5.14
N GLU A 127 -11.91 -10.04 -4.31
CA GLU A 127 -11.73 -11.40 -3.80
C GLU A 127 -11.66 -12.42 -4.94
N GLU A 128 -12.58 -12.34 -5.89
CA GLU A 128 -12.61 -13.24 -7.07
C GLU A 128 -11.30 -13.17 -7.88
N VAL A 129 -10.82 -11.96 -8.16
CA VAL A 129 -9.63 -11.73 -8.98
C VAL A 129 -8.34 -12.05 -8.22
N THR A 130 -8.22 -11.58 -6.99
CA THR A 130 -6.98 -11.67 -6.20
C THR A 130 -6.86 -12.96 -5.40
N GLY A 131 -7.98 -13.59 -5.06
CA GLY A 131 -8.05 -14.72 -4.15
C GLY A 131 -7.90 -14.34 -2.67
N VAL A 132 -7.88 -13.05 -2.36
CA VAL A 132 -7.82 -12.56 -0.97
C VAL A 132 -9.23 -12.44 -0.41
N PRO A 133 -9.54 -13.07 0.74
CA PRO A 133 -10.85 -12.96 1.37
C PRO A 133 -11.23 -11.50 1.65
N ARG A 134 -12.49 -11.14 1.37
CA ARG A 134 -12.99 -9.77 1.53
C ARG A 134 -12.87 -9.24 2.96
N GLU A 135 -12.98 -10.09 3.96
CA GLU A 135 -12.80 -9.73 5.37
C GLU A 135 -11.37 -9.23 5.65
N LEU A 136 -10.36 -9.84 5.01
CA LEU A 136 -8.96 -9.40 5.11
C LEU A 136 -8.72 -8.12 4.32
N LEU A 137 -9.37 -7.95 3.16
CA LEU A 137 -9.33 -6.71 2.39
C LEU A 137 -9.87 -5.54 3.22
N PHE A 138 -11.05 -5.74 3.83
CA PHE A 138 -11.68 -4.72 4.68
C PHE A 138 -10.78 -4.36 5.87
N ARG A 139 -10.25 -5.36 6.58
CA ARG A 139 -9.37 -5.14 7.72
C ARG A 139 -8.07 -4.40 7.34
N ALA A 140 -7.46 -4.77 6.22
CA ALA A 140 -6.27 -4.09 5.72
C ALA A 140 -6.57 -2.63 5.34
N ALA A 141 -7.66 -2.39 4.63
CA ALA A 141 -8.11 -1.05 4.25
C ALA A 141 -8.35 -0.17 5.48
N GLU A 142 -9.05 -0.71 6.49
CA GLU A 142 -9.32 -0.01 7.75
C GLU A 142 -8.03 0.34 8.50
N LEU A 143 -7.13 -0.63 8.68
CA LEU A 143 -5.87 -0.41 9.38
C LEU A 143 -5.02 0.65 8.67
N TYR A 144 -4.90 0.57 7.35
CA TYR A 144 -4.11 1.52 6.58
C TYR A 144 -4.69 2.93 6.61
N ALA A 145 -5.99 3.08 6.34
CA ALA A 145 -6.61 4.39 6.19
C ALA A 145 -6.85 5.11 7.52
N ARG A 146 -7.10 4.36 8.61
CA ARG A 146 -7.45 4.94 9.92
C ARG A 146 -6.28 5.06 10.88
N SER A 147 -5.09 4.59 10.51
CA SER A 147 -3.87 4.85 11.27
C SER A 147 -3.43 6.30 11.11
N GLU A 148 -2.84 6.86 12.16
CA GLU A 148 -2.36 8.25 12.16
C GLU A 148 -1.33 8.48 11.06
N THR A 149 -0.36 7.57 10.93
CA THR A 149 0.64 7.56 9.87
C THR A 149 0.73 6.16 9.26
N SER A 150 0.71 6.09 7.93
CA SER A 150 0.82 4.83 7.20
C SER A 150 1.86 4.94 6.10
N ALA A 151 2.84 4.06 6.09
CA ALA A 151 3.87 4.01 5.08
C ALA A 151 3.75 2.74 4.22
N ILE A 152 4.12 2.85 2.94
CA ILE A 152 4.14 1.74 1.98
C ILE A 152 5.58 1.35 1.70
N VAL A 153 5.91 0.09 1.92
CA VAL A 153 7.23 -0.49 1.60
C VAL A 153 7.06 -1.52 0.48
N TYR A 154 7.64 -1.25 -0.67
CA TYR A 154 7.57 -2.16 -1.82
C TYR A 154 8.94 -2.40 -2.44
N CYS A 155 9.07 -3.49 -3.19
CA CYS A 155 10.32 -3.88 -3.84
C CYS A 155 10.06 -4.46 -5.24
N LEU A 156 10.94 -5.33 -5.70
CA LEU A 156 10.94 -5.92 -7.04
C LEU A 156 9.65 -6.70 -7.38
N GLY A 157 8.96 -7.23 -6.37
CA GLY A 157 7.67 -7.90 -6.56
C GLY A 157 6.55 -6.98 -7.08
N ILE A 158 6.73 -5.66 -6.97
CA ILE A 158 5.85 -4.64 -7.56
C ILE A 158 6.37 -4.17 -8.92
N THR A 159 7.69 -3.96 -9.02
CA THR A 159 8.28 -3.26 -10.16
C THR A 159 8.70 -4.16 -11.32
N GLN A 160 8.99 -5.43 -11.08
CA GLN A 160 9.40 -6.40 -12.11
C GLN A 160 8.24 -7.15 -12.74
N HIS A 161 7.19 -6.40 -13.11
CA HIS A 161 6.04 -6.86 -13.87
C HIS A 161 5.89 -6.10 -15.18
N ARG A 162 5.16 -6.65 -16.15
CA ARG A 162 4.79 -5.92 -17.37
C ARG A 162 4.07 -4.61 -17.05
N CYS A 163 3.26 -4.60 -15.98
CA CYS A 163 2.53 -3.44 -15.48
C CYS A 163 3.23 -2.72 -14.31
N GLY A 164 4.55 -2.89 -14.14
CA GLY A 164 5.30 -2.35 -12.98
C GLY A 164 5.10 -0.85 -12.74
N VAL A 165 4.99 -0.04 -13.78
CA VAL A 165 4.68 1.40 -13.66
C VAL A 165 3.27 1.61 -13.08
N ASN A 166 2.28 0.86 -13.55
CA ASN A 166 0.91 0.96 -13.06
C ASN A 166 0.79 0.45 -11.62
N ASN A 167 1.55 -0.58 -11.25
CA ASN A 167 1.64 -1.04 -9.87
C ASN A 167 2.13 0.08 -8.94
N VAL A 168 3.21 0.78 -9.31
CA VAL A 168 3.74 1.90 -8.52
C VAL A 168 2.74 3.05 -8.45
N ARG A 169 2.10 3.39 -9.58
CA ARG A 169 1.07 4.44 -9.63
C ARG A 169 -0.14 4.12 -8.73
N SER A 170 -0.58 2.86 -8.68
CA SER A 170 -1.69 2.47 -7.81
C SER A 170 -1.33 2.61 -6.33
N LEU A 171 -0.08 2.31 -5.93
CA LEU A 171 0.40 2.55 -4.58
C LEU A 171 0.49 4.05 -4.24
N ALA A 172 0.94 4.87 -5.19
CA ALA A 172 0.95 6.33 -5.05
C ALA A 172 -0.49 6.88 -4.90
N ASN A 173 -1.44 6.37 -5.67
CA ASN A 173 -2.84 6.74 -5.55
C ASN A 173 -3.43 6.37 -4.18
N LEU A 174 -3.09 5.19 -3.65
CA LEU A 174 -3.51 4.77 -2.31
C LEU A 174 -2.98 5.72 -1.23
N SER A 175 -1.71 6.12 -1.30
CA SER A 175 -1.14 7.06 -0.35
C SER A 175 -1.78 8.45 -0.44
N MET A 176 -2.03 8.96 -1.65
CA MET A 176 -2.72 10.24 -1.87
C MET A 176 -4.18 10.21 -1.40
N LEU A 177 -4.89 9.11 -1.65
CA LEU A 177 -6.28 8.94 -1.24
C LEU A 177 -6.45 9.10 0.28
N CYS A 178 -5.47 8.64 1.06
CA CYS A 178 -5.49 8.70 2.51
C CYS A 178 -4.69 9.87 3.10
N GLY A 179 -4.12 10.78 2.29
CA GLY A 179 -3.25 11.85 2.76
C GLY A 179 -1.97 11.34 3.44
N GLN A 180 -1.55 10.11 3.13
CA GLN A 180 -0.38 9.46 3.72
C GLN A 180 0.87 9.72 2.88
N ILE A 181 1.16 11.00 2.66
CA ILE A 181 2.35 11.47 1.94
C ILE A 181 2.64 12.94 2.27
N GLY A 182 3.92 13.30 2.28
CA GLY A 182 4.38 14.68 2.47
C GLY A 182 4.42 15.13 3.91
N ARG A 183 4.37 14.22 4.85
CA ARG A 183 4.58 14.42 6.30
C ARG A 183 5.42 13.28 6.88
N PRO A 184 6.06 13.46 8.06
CA PRO A 184 6.88 12.40 8.65
C PRO A 184 6.12 11.08 8.82
N CYS A 185 6.81 9.96 8.59
CA CYS A 185 6.31 8.59 8.74
C CYS A 185 5.18 8.18 7.76
N THR A 186 5.08 8.88 6.58
CA THR A 186 4.06 8.55 5.56
C THR A 186 4.66 8.39 4.18
#